data_96468877b2996994d01b20bf90c07826
#
_entry.id   96468877b2996994d01b20bf90c07826
#
_cell.length_a   1.000
_cell.length_b   1.000
_cell.length_c   1.000
_cell.angle_alpha   90.00
_cell.angle_beta   90.00
_cell.angle_gamma   90.00
#
_symmetry.space_group_name_H-M   'P 1'
#
loop_
_entity.id
_entity.type
_entity.pdbx_description
1 polymer ?
#
loop_
_entity_poly.entity_id
_entity_poly.type
_entity_poly.pdbx_seq_one_letter_code
_entity_poly.pdbx_strand_id
1 'polypeptide(L)'
;VGSGKLTQSKTIKVGTHYRVYAPVWTKNHGNRVLYTDDFGQTWHALGGKTALPCPRGDEPKCEELPDGSVVLSSRKGAGRFFNIYKYSDDPKKVDGAWGDVVASDQQRGGIKVGRNSTNGEILILQARRKADGAQRTLALQSLPTGDGRSDVKIYWKDITDQSSYATPKAFAEDWNQE
;
A
#
# COMPACT_ATOMS: atom_id res chain seq x y z
N VAL A 1 -4.74 15.30 5.73
CA VAL A 1 -5.61 15.09 4.58
C VAL A 1 -4.98 14.05 3.69
N GLY A 2 -5.77 13.09 3.22
CA GLY A 2 -5.33 12.07 2.27
C GLY A 2 -5.30 12.62 0.84
N SER A 3 -4.49 12.02 -0.01
CA SER A 3 -4.33 12.41 -1.41
C SER A 3 -4.65 11.24 -2.37
N GLY A 4 -5.59 10.40 -2.03
CA GLY A 4 -5.93 9.22 -2.82
C GLY A 4 -7.37 8.77 -2.63
N LYS A 5 -7.65 7.60 -3.18
CA LYS A 5 -8.94 6.93 -3.04
C LYS A 5 -9.12 6.37 -1.63
N LEU A 6 -10.36 6.15 -1.25
CA LEU A 6 -10.71 5.20 -0.20
C LEU A 6 -10.63 3.78 -0.77
N THR A 7 -10.11 2.85 0.00
CA THR A 7 -10.00 1.45 -0.41
C THR A 7 -11.02 0.62 0.33
N GLN A 8 -11.97 0.04 -0.40
CA GLN A 8 -12.92 -0.91 0.19
C GLN A 8 -12.29 -2.29 0.23
N SER A 9 -12.37 -2.95 1.39
CA SER A 9 -11.99 -4.35 1.53
C SER A 9 -12.82 -5.25 0.60
N LYS A 10 -12.17 -6.23 0.03
CA LYS A 10 -12.80 -7.27 -0.80
C LYS A 10 -13.19 -8.49 0.04
N THR A 11 -12.57 -8.64 1.20
CA THR A 11 -12.68 -9.84 2.03
C THR A 11 -13.34 -9.59 3.39
N ILE A 12 -13.12 -8.41 4.00
CA ILE A 12 -13.57 -8.13 5.36
C ILE A 12 -14.91 -7.43 5.33
N LYS A 13 -15.94 -8.13 5.79
CA LYS A 13 -17.29 -7.61 5.94
C LYS A 13 -17.72 -7.67 7.41
N VAL A 14 -18.12 -6.53 7.96
CA VAL A 14 -18.63 -6.40 9.33
C VAL A 14 -20.10 -6.00 9.29
N GLY A 15 -20.96 -6.87 9.79
CA GLY A 15 -22.39 -6.70 9.62
C GLY A 15 -22.80 -6.67 8.15
N THR A 16 -23.39 -5.56 7.71
CA THR A 16 -23.85 -5.35 6.31
C THR A 16 -22.82 -4.63 5.44
N HIS A 17 -21.74 -4.06 6.00
CA HIS A 17 -20.78 -3.23 5.30
C HIS A 17 -19.42 -3.90 5.15
N TYR A 18 -18.78 -3.65 4.02
CA TYR A 18 -17.35 -3.96 3.86
C TYR A 18 -16.52 -2.86 4.53
N ARG A 19 -15.42 -3.25 5.18
CA ARG A 19 -14.47 -2.30 5.76
C ARG A 19 -13.93 -1.38 4.68
N VAL A 20 -13.81 -0.10 5.02
CA VAL A 20 -13.20 0.90 4.14
C VAL A 20 -11.98 1.49 4.84
N TYR A 21 -10.90 1.62 4.10
CA TYR A 21 -9.64 2.21 4.56
C TYR A 21 -9.43 3.59 3.96
N ALA A 22 -8.91 4.49 4.78
CA ALA A 22 -8.54 5.86 4.39
C ALA A 22 -7.08 6.13 4.79
N PRO A 23 -6.15 6.17 3.83
CA PRO A 23 -4.79 6.61 4.12
C PRO A 23 -4.77 8.13 4.34
N VAL A 24 -4.16 8.56 5.44
CA VAL A 24 -4.11 9.98 5.82
C VAL A 24 -2.69 10.42 6.17
N TRP A 25 -2.35 11.62 5.77
CA TRP A 25 -1.15 12.31 6.22
C TRP A 25 -1.49 13.18 7.43
N THR A 26 -0.67 13.11 8.47
CA THR A 26 -0.83 13.88 9.70
C THR A 26 0.39 14.77 9.87
N LYS A 27 0.18 16.08 9.94
CA LYS A 27 1.27 17.05 10.12
C LYS A 27 2.14 16.68 11.33
N ASN A 28 3.45 16.62 11.14
CA ASN A 28 4.47 16.27 12.13
C ASN A 28 4.44 14.81 12.65
N HIS A 29 3.53 13.96 12.15
CA HIS A 29 3.39 12.58 12.61
C HIS A 29 3.47 11.55 11.47
N GLY A 30 3.62 12.00 10.21
CA GLY A 30 3.68 11.10 9.05
C GLY A 30 2.32 10.48 8.70
N ASN A 31 2.36 9.29 8.11
CA ASN A 31 1.18 8.66 7.54
C ASN A 31 0.55 7.64 8.48
N ARG A 32 -0.78 7.55 8.41
CA ARG A 32 -1.61 6.57 9.09
C ARG A 32 -2.63 6.00 8.11
N VAL A 33 -3.24 4.90 8.49
CA VAL A 33 -4.44 4.37 7.83
C VAL A 33 -5.57 4.39 8.84
N LEU A 34 -6.67 4.99 8.47
CA LEU A 34 -7.93 4.90 9.22
C LEU A 34 -8.79 3.82 8.58
N TYR A 35 -9.71 3.25 9.34
CA TYR A 35 -10.73 2.36 8.83
C TYR A 35 -12.10 2.68 9.40
N THR A 36 -13.15 2.26 8.69
CA THR A 36 -14.54 2.30 9.13
C THR A 36 -15.22 0.98 8.78
N ASP A 37 -16.10 0.51 9.66
CA ASP A 37 -16.95 -0.67 9.49
C ASP A 37 -18.44 -0.32 9.42
N ASP A 38 -18.78 0.97 9.49
CA ASP A 38 -20.14 1.51 9.56
C ASP A 38 -20.43 2.55 8.47
N PHE A 39 -19.80 2.36 7.31
CA PHE A 39 -19.97 3.23 6.14
C PHE A 39 -19.57 4.70 6.38
N GLY A 40 -18.55 4.92 7.23
CA GLY A 40 -17.96 6.23 7.46
C GLY A 40 -18.57 7.02 8.61
N GLN A 41 -19.47 6.44 9.39
CA GLN A 41 -20.05 7.11 10.56
C GLN A 41 -18.99 7.25 11.67
N THR A 42 -18.17 6.22 11.87
CA THR A 42 -17.03 6.28 12.79
C THR A 42 -15.73 5.87 12.09
N TRP A 43 -14.62 6.48 12.51
CA TRP A 43 -13.28 6.20 11.98
C TRP A 43 -12.30 5.88 13.09
N HIS A 44 -11.53 4.82 12.89
CA HIS A 44 -10.53 4.34 13.84
C HIS A 44 -9.16 4.22 13.18
N ALA A 45 -8.09 4.41 13.94
CA ALA A 45 -6.74 4.20 13.43
C ALA A 45 -6.41 2.71 13.37
N LEU A 46 -6.00 2.22 12.22
CA LEU A 46 -5.55 0.84 12.03
C LEU A 46 -4.23 0.63 12.77
N GLY A 47 -4.21 -0.32 13.70
CA GLY A 47 -3.10 -0.51 14.64
C GLY A 47 -3.16 0.36 15.90
N GLY A 48 -4.27 1.13 16.09
CA GLY A 48 -4.51 1.95 17.26
C GLY A 48 -4.01 3.38 17.16
N LYS A 49 -4.38 4.21 18.14
CA LYS A 49 -4.16 5.67 18.13
C LYS A 49 -2.67 6.08 18.12
N THR A 50 -1.80 5.24 18.64
CA THR A 50 -0.35 5.50 18.71
C THR A 50 0.44 4.94 17.54
N ALA A 51 -0.18 4.13 16.68
CA ALA A 51 0.49 3.53 15.53
C ALA A 51 0.95 4.60 14.53
N LEU A 52 2.21 4.51 14.12
CA LEU A 52 2.84 5.37 13.13
C LEU A 52 3.49 4.51 12.03
N PRO A 53 2.68 3.92 11.13
CA PRO A 53 3.17 2.99 10.12
C PRO A 53 4.19 3.59 9.15
N CYS A 54 4.18 4.91 8.93
CA CYS A 54 5.20 5.59 8.13
C CYS A 54 5.43 7.02 8.65
N PRO A 55 6.28 7.21 9.67
CA PRO A 55 6.48 8.51 10.31
C PRO A 55 7.15 9.56 9.41
N ARG A 56 7.86 9.12 8.35
CA ARG A 56 8.58 9.99 7.40
C ARG A 56 7.95 10.06 6.01
N GLY A 57 6.81 9.40 5.82
CA GLY A 57 6.12 9.37 4.54
C GLY A 57 5.23 10.59 4.32
N ASP A 58 4.93 10.85 3.05
CA ASP A 58 3.97 11.84 2.60
C ASP A 58 3.01 11.21 1.59
N GLU A 59 1.92 11.86 1.24
CA GLU A 59 0.93 11.44 0.23
C GLU A 59 0.67 9.91 0.23
N PRO A 60 0.04 9.37 1.30
CA PRO A 60 -0.14 7.95 1.47
C PRO A 60 -1.23 7.38 0.57
N LYS A 61 -1.05 6.11 0.20
CA LYS A 61 -2.04 5.24 -0.43
C LYS A 61 -2.09 3.91 0.30
N CYS A 62 -3.20 3.21 0.24
CA CYS A 62 -3.28 1.84 0.74
C CYS A 62 -4.11 0.95 -0.16
N GLU A 63 -3.84 -0.34 -0.10
CA GLU A 63 -4.60 -1.39 -0.78
C GLU A 63 -4.68 -2.64 0.10
N GLU A 64 -5.70 -3.47 -0.13
CA GLU A 64 -5.81 -4.78 0.47
C GLU A 64 -5.01 -5.80 -0.36
N LEU A 65 -4.13 -6.55 0.29
CA LEU A 65 -3.38 -7.64 -0.29
C LEU A 65 -4.22 -8.92 -0.35
N PRO A 66 -3.83 -9.94 -1.15
CA PRO A 66 -4.64 -11.15 -1.33
C PRO A 66 -4.95 -11.92 -0.05
N ASP A 67 -4.10 -11.82 0.97
CA ASP A 67 -4.31 -12.44 2.28
C ASP A 67 -5.17 -11.60 3.25
N GLY A 68 -5.73 -10.48 2.78
CA GLY A 68 -6.51 -9.55 3.60
C GLY A 68 -5.67 -8.55 4.39
N SER A 69 -4.36 -8.66 4.39
CA SER A 69 -3.49 -7.64 4.99
C SER A 69 -3.56 -6.32 4.21
N VAL A 70 -3.10 -5.22 4.82
CA VAL A 70 -3.21 -3.89 4.23
C VAL A 70 -1.82 -3.33 3.98
N VAL A 71 -1.49 -3.07 2.71
CA VAL A 71 -0.26 -2.38 2.34
C VAL A 71 -0.47 -0.87 2.37
N LEU A 72 0.46 -0.17 3.02
CA LEU A 72 0.61 1.28 2.96
C LEU A 72 1.76 1.61 2.01
N SER A 73 1.48 2.42 0.99
CA SER A 73 2.46 3.00 0.07
C SER A 73 2.53 4.50 0.32
N SER A 74 3.69 5.00 0.75
CA SER A 74 3.89 6.39 1.09
C SER A 74 4.94 7.04 0.21
N ARG A 75 4.74 8.30 -0.15
CA ARG A 75 5.71 9.07 -0.91
C ARG A 75 7.05 9.17 -0.16
N LYS A 76 8.12 8.92 -0.91
CA LYS A 76 9.52 9.18 -0.56
C LYS A 76 10.12 10.07 -1.66
N GLY A 77 11.14 10.85 -1.36
CA GLY A 77 11.76 11.78 -2.33
C GLY A 77 12.28 11.10 -3.61
N ALA A 78 12.73 9.84 -3.50
CA ALA A 78 13.06 8.97 -4.61
C ALA A 78 12.59 7.56 -4.27
N GLY A 79 11.52 7.08 -4.90
CA GLY A 79 10.88 5.80 -4.60
C GLY A 79 9.68 5.92 -3.67
N ARG A 80 9.42 4.86 -2.92
CA ARG A 80 8.31 4.75 -1.98
C ARG A 80 8.79 4.25 -0.63
N PHE A 81 7.99 4.47 0.40
CA PHE A 81 8.02 3.70 1.64
C PHE A 81 6.85 2.74 1.62
N PHE A 82 7.09 1.48 1.97
CA PHE A 82 6.06 0.48 2.17
C PHE A 82 6.03 0.00 3.61
N ASN A 83 4.83 -0.29 4.10
CA ASN A 83 4.59 -1.02 5.33
C ASN A 83 3.34 -1.89 5.14
N ILE A 84 3.21 -2.97 5.91
CA ILE A 84 2.07 -3.89 5.84
C ILE A 84 1.49 -4.08 7.24
N TYR A 85 0.18 -3.91 7.35
CA TYR A 85 -0.58 -4.30 8.53
C TYR A 85 -1.08 -5.73 8.36
N LYS A 86 -0.74 -6.57 9.31
CA LYS A 86 -1.24 -7.95 9.37
C LYS A 86 -2.19 -8.12 10.52
N TYR A 87 -3.35 -8.68 10.20
CA TYR A 87 -4.31 -9.11 11.22
C TYR A 87 -3.79 -10.36 11.91
N SER A 88 -4.04 -10.50 13.22
CA SER A 88 -3.58 -11.65 14.01
C SER A 88 -4.39 -12.90 13.69
N ASP A 89 -5.70 -12.86 13.94
CA ASP A 89 -6.59 -14.00 13.74
C ASP A 89 -7.82 -13.61 12.90
N ASP A 90 -8.86 -13.10 13.58
CA ASP A 90 -10.09 -12.65 12.92
C ASP A 90 -9.95 -11.18 12.50
N PRO A 91 -9.88 -10.87 11.19
CA PRO A 91 -9.76 -9.50 10.71
C PRO A 91 -10.91 -8.59 11.17
N LYS A 92 -12.07 -9.14 11.50
CA LYS A 92 -13.22 -8.35 11.98
C LYS A 92 -12.96 -7.72 13.34
N LYS A 93 -12.11 -8.32 14.16
CA LYS A 93 -11.72 -7.78 15.48
C LYS A 93 -10.69 -6.67 15.37
N VAL A 94 -10.07 -6.50 14.22
CA VAL A 94 -9.03 -5.48 13.94
C VAL A 94 -7.77 -5.63 14.81
N ASP A 95 -7.56 -6.77 15.43
CA ASP A 95 -6.32 -7.07 16.15
C ASP A 95 -5.22 -7.39 15.14
N GLY A 96 -4.03 -6.84 15.37
CA GLY A 96 -2.89 -7.04 14.49
C GLY A 96 -1.83 -5.97 14.70
N ALA A 97 -0.85 -5.95 13.80
CA ALA A 97 0.26 -5.01 13.89
C ALA A 97 0.77 -4.57 12.52
N TRP A 98 1.31 -3.36 12.47
CA TRP A 98 2.16 -2.87 11.41
C TRP A 98 3.55 -3.51 11.53
N GLY A 99 4.14 -3.86 10.39
CA GLY A 99 5.55 -4.24 10.32
C GLY A 99 6.46 -3.01 10.37
N ASP A 100 7.72 -3.22 10.04
CA ASP A 100 8.70 -2.14 9.90
C ASP A 100 8.54 -1.44 8.55
N VAL A 101 8.63 -0.10 8.55
CA VAL A 101 8.61 0.67 7.30
C VAL A 101 9.88 0.44 6.50
N VAL A 102 9.75 0.10 5.22
CA VAL A 102 10.87 -0.19 4.32
C VAL A 102 10.85 0.78 3.14
N ALA A 103 12.02 1.31 2.80
CA ALA A 103 12.19 2.10 1.58
C ALA A 103 12.34 1.19 0.37
N SER A 104 11.59 1.49 -0.68
CA SER A 104 11.69 0.88 -2.01
C SER A 104 12.26 1.92 -2.97
N ASP A 105 13.51 1.74 -3.36
CA ASP A 105 14.25 2.63 -4.25
C ASP A 105 15.31 1.86 -5.05
N GLN A 106 15.96 2.53 -5.96
CA GLN A 106 16.98 1.93 -6.84
C GLN A 106 18.14 1.30 -6.04
N GLN A 107 18.53 1.88 -4.91
CA GLN A 107 19.67 1.39 -4.12
C GLN A 107 19.34 0.09 -3.36
N ARG A 108 18.06 -0.17 -3.14
CA ARG A 108 17.54 -1.30 -2.34
C ARG A 108 16.85 -2.38 -3.18
N GLY A 109 17.10 -2.40 -4.50
CA GLY A 109 16.49 -3.39 -5.39
C GLY A 109 14.99 -3.18 -5.64
N GLY A 110 14.46 -2.02 -5.25
CA GLY A 110 13.06 -1.69 -5.38
C GLY A 110 12.74 -0.81 -6.59
N ILE A 111 11.81 0.12 -6.41
CA ILE A 111 11.32 1.03 -7.45
C ILE A 111 12.45 1.94 -7.94
N LYS A 112 12.81 1.82 -9.21
CA LYS A 112 13.91 2.57 -9.86
C LYS A 112 13.40 3.91 -10.35
N VAL A 113 13.30 4.87 -9.46
CA VAL A 113 12.87 6.23 -9.77
C VAL A 113 13.94 7.24 -9.36
N GLY A 114 14.12 8.27 -10.15
CA GLY A 114 15.04 9.38 -9.88
C GLY A 114 14.53 10.29 -8.74
N ARG A 115 15.00 11.51 -8.73
CA ARG A 115 14.57 12.54 -7.78
C ARG A 115 13.09 12.90 -8.00
N ASN A 116 12.47 13.45 -6.97
CA ASN A 116 11.15 14.07 -7.03
C ASN A 116 9.98 13.15 -7.41
N SER A 117 10.09 11.84 -7.14
CA SER A 117 8.90 11.02 -7.17
C SER A 117 7.85 11.63 -6.24
N THR A 118 6.64 11.77 -6.77
CA THR A 118 5.57 12.45 -6.06
C THR A 118 4.44 11.50 -5.76
N ASN A 119 3.25 12.05 -5.65
CA ASN A 119 2.04 11.31 -5.49
C ASN A 119 1.85 10.32 -6.65
N GLY A 120 1.57 9.09 -6.31
CA GLY A 120 1.21 8.03 -7.23
C GLY A 120 0.17 7.13 -6.57
N GLU A 121 -0.44 6.26 -7.33
CA GLU A 121 -1.47 5.36 -6.83
C GLU A 121 -0.96 3.92 -6.80
N ILE A 122 -1.42 3.15 -5.82
CA ILE A 122 -1.21 1.70 -5.76
C ILE A 122 -2.51 0.97 -6.08
N LEU A 123 -2.41 -0.14 -6.79
CA LEU A 123 -3.54 -0.98 -7.15
C LEU A 123 -3.13 -2.45 -7.10
N ILE A 124 -3.97 -3.28 -6.51
CA ILE A 124 -3.84 -4.74 -6.55
C ILE A 124 -4.93 -5.29 -7.45
N LEU A 125 -4.54 -6.04 -8.48
CA LEU A 125 -5.47 -6.60 -9.46
C LEU A 125 -5.11 -8.03 -9.86
N GLN A 126 -6.14 -8.72 -10.34
CA GLN A 126 -5.99 -10.02 -11.00
C GLN A 126 -5.76 -9.80 -12.51
N ALA A 127 -4.79 -10.50 -13.07
CA ALA A 127 -4.44 -10.44 -14.47
C ALA A 127 -4.25 -11.85 -15.05
N ARG A 128 -4.28 -11.95 -16.36
CA ARG A 128 -3.94 -13.17 -17.09
C ARG A 128 -2.72 -12.91 -17.94
N ARG A 129 -1.66 -13.71 -17.75
CA ARG A 129 -0.44 -13.60 -18.57
C ARG A 129 -0.73 -14.08 -20.00
N LYS A 130 -0.42 -13.24 -20.99
CA LYS A 130 -0.74 -13.55 -22.40
C LYS A 130 0.03 -14.76 -22.94
N ALA A 131 1.26 -14.98 -22.47
CA ALA A 131 2.14 -16.01 -23.00
C ALA A 131 1.63 -17.43 -22.76
N ASP A 132 0.95 -17.69 -21.62
CA ASP A 132 0.54 -19.04 -21.21
C ASP A 132 -0.86 -19.08 -20.60
N GLY A 133 -1.56 -17.96 -20.53
CA GLY A 133 -2.89 -17.88 -19.94
C GLY A 133 -2.93 -17.99 -18.40
N ALA A 134 -1.77 -18.02 -17.74
CA ALA A 134 -1.70 -18.18 -16.28
C ALA A 134 -2.31 -16.98 -15.56
N GLN A 135 -3.11 -17.27 -14.52
CA GLN A 135 -3.64 -16.24 -13.62
C GLN A 135 -2.49 -15.67 -12.76
N ARG A 136 -2.48 -14.35 -12.59
CA ARG A 136 -1.51 -13.62 -11.79
C ARG A 136 -2.20 -12.58 -10.93
N THR A 137 -1.65 -12.33 -9.76
CA THR A 137 -1.98 -11.16 -8.96
C THR A 137 -0.84 -10.15 -9.08
N LEU A 138 -1.16 -8.95 -9.49
CA LEU A 138 -0.17 -7.89 -9.70
C LEU A 138 -0.41 -6.74 -8.74
N ALA A 139 0.67 -6.22 -8.18
CA ALA A 139 0.72 -4.91 -7.57
C ALA A 139 1.23 -3.90 -8.61
N LEU A 140 0.48 -2.82 -8.83
CA LEU A 140 0.84 -1.73 -9.70
C LEU A 140 1.06 -0.46 -8.87
N GLN A 141 2.11 0.31 -9.20
CA GLN A 141 2.38 1.60 -8.58
C GLN A 141 2.70 2.63 -9.66
N SER A 142 1.84 3.62 -9.85
CA SER A 142 2.12 4.74 -10.76
C SER A 142 3.00 5.78 -10.08
N LEU A 143 4.02 6.29 -10.80
CA LEU A 143 4.92 7.33 -10.31
C LEU A 143 5.46 8.16 -11.47
N PRO A 144 5.66 9.49 -11.30
CA PRO A 144 6.56 10.25 -12.16
C PRO A 144 7.99 9.80 -11.91
N THR A 145 8.77 9.66 -12.96
CA THR A 145 10.14 9.14 -12.92
C THR A 145 11.19 10.15 -13.30
N GLY A 146 10.80 11.23 -13.99
CA GLY A 146 11.66 12.30 -14.42
C GLY A 146 11.68 13.50 -13.46
N ASP A 147 12.66 14.37 -13.65
CA ASP A 147 12.71 15.65 -12.96
C ASP A 147 11.48 16.51 -13.30
N GLY A 148 11.03 17.32 -12.35
CA GLY A 148 9.88 18.18 -12.56
C GLY A 148 8.52 17.45 -12.64
N ARG A 149 8.43 16.21 -12.17
CA ARG A 149 7.21 15.40 -12.16
C ARG A 149 6.77 14.96 -13.56
N SER A 150 7.72 14.71 -14.45
CA SER A 150 7.53 14.22 -15.80
C SER A 150 7.64 12.69 -15.88
N ASP A 151 7.39 12.15 -17.07
CA ASP A 151 7.60 10.74 -17.41
C ASP A 151 6.90 9.78 -16.43
N VAL A 152 5.59 9.85 -16.38
CA VAL A 152 4.80 8.95 -15.51
C VAL A 152 4.91 7.53 -16.04
N LYS A 153 5.35 6.62 -15.18
CA LYS A 153 5.47 5.19 -15.45
C LYS A 153 4.63 4.38 -14.46
N ILE A 154 4.35 3.16 -14.88
CA ILE A 154 3.73 2.16 -14.00
C ILE A 154 4.81 1.14 -13.63
N TYR A 155 5.07 1.02 -12.36
CA TYR A 155 5.85 -0.05 -11.80
C TYR A 155 4.93 -1.22 -11.46
N TRP A 156 5.38 -2.43 -11.68
CA TRP A 156 4.60 -3.62 -11.38
C TRP A 156 5.43 -4.68 -10.67
N LYS A 157 4.75 -5.48 -9.88
CA LYS A 157 5.32 -6.63 -9.18
C LYS A 157 4.31 -7.77 -9.22
N ASP A 158 4.79 -8.98 -9.57
CA ASP A 158 4.00 -10.21 -9.43
C ASP A 158 3.95 -10.59 -7.95
N ILE A 159 2.75 -10.59 -7.39
CA ILE A 159 2.46 -10.97 -6.01
C ILE A 159 1.53 -12.19 -5.94
N THR A 160 1.58 -13.05 -6.95
CA THR A 160 0.82 -14.30 -6.98
C THR A 160 1.26 -15.22 -5.84
N ASP A 161 2.55 -15.27 -5.56
CA ASP A 161 3.10 -16.00 -4.42
C ASP A 161 3.10 -15.11 -3.17
N GLN A 162 2.56 -15.66 -2.06
CA GLN A 162 2.48 -14.95 -0.78
C GLN A 162 3.85 -14.53 -0.24
N SER A 163 4.92 -15.26 -0.53
CA SER A 163 6.27 -14.92 -0.12
C SER A 163 6.70 -13.54 -0.63
N SER A 164 6.20 -13.10 -1.79
CA SER A 164 6.53 -11.81 -2.40
C SER A 164 5.99 -10.59 -1.66
N TYR A 165 5.06 -10.80 -0.73
CA TYR A 165 4.46 -9.76 0.13
C TYR A 165 4.31 -10.21 1.60
N ALA A 166 4.97 -11.29 1.98
CA ALA A 166 4.92 -11.79 3.36
C ALA A 166 5.46 -10.79 4.39
N THR A 167 6.31 -9.86 3.97
CA THR A 167 6.85 -8.79 4.81
C THR A 167 6.93 -7.48 4.03
N PRO A 168 7.01 -6.31 4.70
CA PRO A 168 7.25 -5.03 4.01
C PRO A 168 8.51 -5.04 3.15
N LYS A 169 9.57 -5.76 3.58
CA LYS A 169 10.80 -5.90 2.81
C LYS A 169 10.57 -6.69 1.52
N ALA A 170 9.96 -7.86 1.60
CA ALA A 170 9.65 -8.67 0.42
C ALA A 170 8.77 -7.89 -0.57
N PHE A 171 7.81 -7.10 -0.08
CA PHE A 171 6.98 -6.27 -0.95
C PHE A 171 7.75 -5.10 -1.59
N ALA A 172 8.73 -4.53 -0.89
CA ALA A 172 9.49 -3.36 -1.35
C ALA A 172 10.52 -3.67 -2.46
N GLU A 173 10.94 -4.91 -2.61
CA GLU A 173 11.95 -5.37 -3.57
C GLU A 173 11.32 -5.85 -4.88
N ASP A 174 12.14 -6.04 -5.92
CA ASP A 174 11.80 -6.69 -7.21
C ASP A 174 10.63 -6.03 -7.98
N TRP A 175 10.56 -4.72 -7.96
CA TRP A 175 9.63 -3.98 -8.79
C TRP A 175 10.19 -3.78 -10.20
N ASN A 176 9.38 -4.12 -11.20
CA ASN A 176 9.67 -3.90 -12.61
C ASN A 176 9.04 -2.58 -13.06
N GLN A 177 9.48 -2.04 -14.19
CA GLN A 177 8.91 -0.84 -14.81
C GLN A 177 8.66 -1.08 -16.29
N GLU A 178 7.66 -0.41 -16.81
CA GLU A 178 7.35 -0.27 -18.25
C GLU A 178 7.10 1.20 -18.61
#